data_151a2482cdb9f63a97bd935a5dacc79c
#
_entry.id   151a2482cdb9f63a97bd935a5dacc79c
#
_cell.length_a   1.000
_cell.length_b   1.000
_cell.length_c   1.000
_cell.angle_alpha   90.00
_cell.angle_beta   90.00
_cell.angle_gamma   90.00
#
_symmetry.space_group_name_H-M   'P 1'
#
loop_
_entity.id
_entity.type
_entity.pdbx_description
1 polymer ?
#
loop_
_entity_poly.entity_id
_entity_poly.type
_entity_poly.pdbx_seq_one_letter_code
_entity_poly.pdbx_strand_id
1 'polypeptide(L)'
;MVGIVVVSHSRDIASGTVALAGQMAGPDVRIEGAGGTPDGGLGTDAELVRKAITDADQGDGVIVLGDLGSAILTVRVVLAGQENGHVRLVDAPLIEGAVAAAVTASAGLGIEAVASSAEEAWNAAKL
;
A
#
# COMPACT_ATOMS: atom_id res chain seq x y z
N MET A 1 -6.17 10.57 -8.20
CA MET A 1 -6.44 10.02 -6.86
C MET A 1 -5.18 9.46 -6.24
N VAL A 2 -5.11 9.46 -4.92
CA VAL A 2 -3.97 8.85 -4.20
C VAL A 2 -3.89 7.36 -4.55
N GLY A 3 -2.67 6.89 -4.87
CA GLY A 3 -2.41 5.49 -5.14
C GLY A 3 -2.08 4.71 -3.87
N ILE A 4 -2.25 3.40 -3.92
CA ILE A 4 -2.00 2.51 -2.78
C ILE A 4 -1.12 1.36 -3.23
N VAL A 5 -0.08 1.09 -2.45
CA VAL A 5 0.82 -0.05 -2.68
C VAL A 5 0.77 -0.98 -1.48
N VAL A 6 0.55 -2.25 -1.75
CA VAL A 6 0.50 -3.33 -0.75
C VAL A 6 1.76 -4.17 -0.90
N VAL A 7 2.62 -4.17 0.11
CA VAL A 7 3.86 -4.94 0.13
C VAL A 7 3.71 -6.12 1.07
N SER A 8 3.94 -7.33 0.56
CA SER A 8 3.85 -8.56 1.36
C SER A 8 5.01 -9.49 1.02
N HIS A 9 5.34 -10.38 1.96
CA HIS A 9 6.26 -11.49 1.72
C HIS A 9 5.67 -12.55 0.79
N SER A 10 4.35 -12.52 0.61
CA SER A 10 3.61 -13.47 -0.20
C SER A 10 2.94 -12.76 -1.37
N ARG A 11 3.19 -13.25 -2.59
CA ARG A 11 2.50 -12.78 -3.79
C ARG A 11 0.98 -12.92 -3.65
N ASP A 12 0.53 -14.04 -3.10
CA ASP A 12 -0.91 -14.32 -2.96
C ASP A 12 -1.57 -13.39 -1.95
N ILE A 13 -0.89 -13.07 -0.86
CA ILE A 13 -1.40 -12.12 0.13
C ILE A 13 -1.51 -10.73 -0.49
N ALA A 14 -0.49 -10.28 -1.22
CA ALA A 14 -0.52 -8.99 -1.89
C ALA A 14 -1.67 -8.94 -2.92
N SER A 15 -1.77 -9.95 -3.78
CA SER A 15 -2.80 -10.01 -4.81
C SER A 15 -4.21 -10.07 -4.24
N GLY A 16 -4.42 -10.86 -3.19
CA GLY A 16 -5.71 -10.96 -2.52
C GLY A 16 -6.12 -9.65 -1.84
N THR A 17 -5.18 -8.99 -1.20
CA THR A 17 -5.44 -7.70 -0.55
C THR A 17 -5.78 -6.63 -1.59
N VAL A 18 -5.04 -6.58 -2.70
CA VAL A 18 -5.32 -5.65 -3.81
C VAL A 18 -6.71 -5.90 -4.39
N ALA A 19 -7.09 -7.15 -4.61
CA ALA A 19 -8.40 -7.50 -5.15
C ALA A 19 -9.53 -7.08 -4.20
N LEU A 20 -9.38 -7.34 -2.90
CA LEU A 20 -10.38 -6.97 -1.91
C LEU A 20 -10.53 -5.44 -1.82
N ALA A 21 -9.43 -4.72 -1.67
CA ALA A 21 -9.46 -3.26 -1.59
C ALA A 21 -10.00 -2.63 -2.87
N GLY A 22 -9.66 -3.19 -4.02
CA GLY A 22 -10.12 -2.72 -5.33
C GLY A 22 -11.63 -2.81 -5.50
N GLN A 23 -12.27 -3.84 -4.95
CA GLN A 23 -13.73 -3.96 -4.96
C GLN A 23 -14.39 -2.82 -4.19
N MET A 24 -13.77 -2.39 -3.10
CA MET A 24 -14.34 -1.33 -2.25
C MET A 24 -14.10 0.07 -2.83
N ALA A 25 -13.00 0.26 -3.55
CA ALA A 25 -12.60 1.55 -4.08
C ALA A 25 -13.22 1.89 -5.44
N GLY A 26 -13.48 0.89 -6.26
CA GLY A 26 -13.86 1.10 -7.66
C GLY A 26 -12.66 1.36 -8.57
N PRO A 27 -12.92 1.65 -9.87
CA PRO A 27 -11.89 1.58 -10.92
C PRO A 27 -10.92 2.75 -10.96
N ASP A 28 -11.22 3.87 -10.31
CA ASP A 28 -10.42 5.09 -10.43
C ASP A 28 -9.22 5.14 -9.48
N VAL A 29 -9.19 4.29 -8.47
CA VAL A 29 -8.08 4.19 -7.52
C VAL A 29 -7.12 3.11 -8.00
N ARG A 30 -5.84 3.46 -8.16
CA ARG A 30 -4.81 2.49 -8.50
C ARG A 30 -4.27 1.86 -7.24
N ILE A 31 -4.40 0.55 -7.16
CA ILE A 31 -3.91 -0.26 -6.04
C ILE A 31 -2.99 -1.31 -6.65
N GLU A 32 -1.72 -1.28 -6.27
CA GLU A 32 -0.71 -2.18 -6.82
C GLU A 32 -0.11 -3.03 -5.71
N GLY A 33 0.22 -4.27 -6.04
CA GLY A 33 0.85 -5.20 -5.12
C GLY A 33 2.31 -5.45 -5.45
N ALA A 34 3.13 -5.58 -4.41
CA ALA A 34 4.51 -6.04 -4.51
C ALA A 34 4.68 -7.18 -3.51
N GLY A 35 4.49 -8.40 -3.95
CA GLY A 35 4.51 -9.58 -3.08
C GLY A 35 5.45 -10.66 -3.57
N GLY A 36 6.19 -11.26 -2.64
CA GLY A 36 7.13 -12.31 -2.93
C GLY A 36 8.38 -11.81 -3.64
N THR A 37 9.19 -12.77 -4.07
CA THR A 37 10.39 -12.53 -4.88
C THR A 37 10.08 -12.72 -6.37
N PRO A 38 10.95 -12.23 -7.29
CA PRO A 38 10.70 -12.36 -8.74
C PRO A 38 10.52 -13.79 -9.24
N ASP A 39 11.12 -14.78 -8.56
CA ASP A 39 11.00 -16.20 -8.90
C ASP A 39 9.73 -16.86 -8.30
N GLY A 40 8.89 -16.11 -7.63
CA GLY A 40 7.66 -16.62 -7.01
C GLY A 40 7.83 -17.14 -5.59
N GLY A 41 9.01 -17.00 -4.98
CA GLY A 41 9.27 -17.39 -3.59
C GLY A 41 8.70 -16.40 -2.58
N LEU A 42 8.84 -16.74 -1.30
CA LEU A 42 8.50 -15.85 -0.20
C LEU A 42 9.63 -14.85 0.04
N GLY A 43 9.27 -13.63 0.38
CA GLY A 43 10.22 -12.54 0.63
C GLY A 43 9.76 -11.25 -0.01
N THR A 44 10.59 -10.22 0.06
CA THR A 44 10.32 -8.91 -0.56
C THR A 44 11.42 -8.55 -1.54
N ASP A 45 11.08 -7.76 -2.54
CA ASP A 45 12.01 -7.34 -3.58
C ASP A 45 11.87 -5.84 -3.84
N ALA A 46 12.99 -5.12 -3.73
CA ALA A 46 12.99 -3.67 -3.87
C ALA A 46 12.52 -3.19 -5.25
N GLU A 47 12.88 -3.91 -6.32
CA GLU A 47 12.46 -3.52 -7.68
C GLU A 47 10.96 -3.70 -7.90
N LEU A 48 10.36 -4.75 -7.33
CA LEU A 48 8.90 -4.93 -7.37
C LEU A 48 8.20 -3.80 -6.61
N VAL A 49 8.75 -3.37 -5.49
CA VAL A 49 8.21 -2.25 -4.72
C VAL A 49 8.30 -0.95 -5.53
N ARG A 50 9.44 -0.67 -6.17
CA ARG A 50 9.62 0.53 -7.00
C ARG A 50 8.63 0.56 -8.16
N LYS A 51 8.46 -0.58 -8.84
CA LYS A 51 7.51 -0.70 -9.94
C LYS A 51 6.08 -0.44 -9.48
N ALA A 52 5.69 -1.04 -8.36
CA ALA A 52 4.35 -0.85 -7.81
C ALA A 52 4.07 0.62 -7.47
N ILE A 53 5.04 1.32 -6.87
CA ILE A 53 4.91 2.75 -6.55
C ILE A 53 4.74 3.56 -7.83
N THR A 54 5.56 3.31 -8.84
CA THR A 54 5.46 4.00 -10.13
C THR A 54 4.10 3.77 -10.78
N ASP A 55 3.63 2.52 -10.78
CA ASP A 55 2.36 2.15 -11.42
C ASP A 55 1.14 2.72 -10.67
N ALA A 56 1.23 2.88 -9.35
CA ALA A 56 0.15 3.42 -8.53
C ALA A 56 0.07 4.95 -8.56
N ASP A 57 1.15 5.63 -8.93
CA ASP A 57 1.23 7.08 -8.87
C ASP A 57 0.47 7.74 -10.02
N GLN A 58 -0.54 8.51 -9.69
CA GLN A 58 -1.34 9.32 -10.61
C GLN A 58 -1.10 10.82 -10.43
N GLY A 59 -0.05 11.19 -9.69
CA GLY A 59 0.29 12.57 -9.41
C GLY A 59 -0.20 13.12 -8.07
N ASP A 60 -1.10 12.41 -7.39
CA ASP A 60 -1.70 12.85 -6.13
C ASP A 60 -1.03 12.21 -4.89
N GLY A 61 0.02 11.47 -5.10
CA GLY A 61 0.75 10.77 -4.05
C GLY A 61 0.42 9.30 -3.97
N VAL A 62 1.23 8.57 -3.20
CA VAL A 62 1.10 7.12 -3.00
C VAL A 62 1.31 6.82 -1.53
N ILE A 63 0.47 5.97 -0.96
CA ILE A 63 0.74 5.37 0.35
C ILE A 63 1.17 3.92 0.18
N VAL A 64 2.08 3.47 1.03
CA VAL A 64 2.62 2.12 1.02
C VAL A 64 2.34 1.45 2.35
N LEU A 65 1.77 0.25 2.31
CA LEU A 65 1.49 -0.58 3.46
C LEU A 65 2.29 -1.88 3.37
N GLY A 66 2.76 -2.38 4.49
CA GLY A 66 3.52 -3.62 4.56
C GLY A 66 2.93 -4.61 5.55
N ASP A 67 3.22 -5.91 5.38
CA ASP A 67 2.70 -6.96 6.26
C ASP A 67 3.56 -7.18 7.51
N LEU A 68 4.84 -7.42 7.33
CA LEU A 68 5.76 -7.74 8.43
C LEU A 68 6.92 -6.74 8.45
N GLY A 69 7.68 -6.75 9.55
CA GLY A 69 8.78 -5.81 9.75
C GLY A 69 9.82 -5.80 8.63
N SER A 70 10.13 -6.95 8.02
CA SER A 70 11.10 -7.00 6.92
C SER A 70 10.56 -6.37 5.63
N ALA A 71 9.25 -6.41 5.39
CA ALA A 71 8.65 -5.65 4.29
C ALA A 71 8.82 -4.14 4.51
N ILE A 72 8.59 -3.69 5.73
CA ILE A 72 8.79 -2.28 6.12
C ILE A 72 10.24 -1.86 5.86
N LEU A 73 11.22 -2.69 6.22
CA LEU A 73 12.63 -2.40 5.96
C LEU A 73 12.93 -2.27 4.46
N THR A 74 12.37 -3.14 3.64
CA THR A 74 12.54 -3.06 2.18
C THR A 74 11.98 -1.74 1.63
N VAL A 75 10.79 -1.35 2.09
CA VAL A 75 10.18 -0.08 1.67
C VAL A 75 11.05 1.11 2.11
N ARG A 76 11.57 1.09 3.32
CA ARG A 76 12.45 2.16 3.80
C ARG A 76 13.70 2.30 2.94
N VAL A 77 14.28 1.18 2.49
CA VAL A 77 15.43 1.20 1.56
C VAL A 77 15.03 1.85 0.24
N VAL A 78 13.87 1.49 -0.31
CA VAL A 78 13.37 2.06 -1.57
C VAL A 78 13.14 3.57 -1.45
N LEU A 79 12.61 4.03 -0.32
CA LEU A 79 12.28 5.43 -0.10
C LEU A 79 13.46 6.27 0.43
N ALA A 80 14.60 5.67 0.73
CA ALA A 80 15.76 6.39 1.27
C ALA A 80 16.19 7.52 0.34
N GLY A 81 16.25 8.74 0.86
CA GLY A 81 16.60 9.93 0.11
C GLY A 81 15.50 10.49 -0.78
N GLN A 82 14.31 9.90 -0.75
CA GLN A 82 13.15 10.34 -1.56
C GLN A 82 11.94 10.72 -0.69
N GLU A 83 12.17 11.08 0.54
CA GLU A 83 11.12 11.39 1.50
C GLU A 83 10.64 12.83 1.34
N ASN A 84 9.90 13.08 0.25
CA ASN A 84 9.36 14.40 -0.09
C ASN A 84 7.86 14.54 0.24
N GLY A 85 7.28 13.55 0.93
CA GLY A 85 5.86 13.55 1.26
C GLY A 85 4.94 13.04 0.16
N HIS A 86 5.46 12.84 -1.05
CA HIS A 86 4.66 12.32 -2.18
C HIS A 86 4.42 10.81 -2.08
N VAL A 87 5.38 10.08 -1.53
CA VAL A 87 5.25 8.65 -1.23
C VAL A 87 5.45 8.47 0.27
N ARG A 88 4.48 7.85 0.94
CA ARG A 88 4.49 7.70 2.39
C ARG A 88 4.31 6.26 2.79
N LEU A 89 5.22 5.77 3.62
CA LEU A 89 5.05 4.50 4.32
C LEU A 89 4.14 4.73 5.51
N VAL A 90 3.07 3.95 5.60
CA VAL A 90 2.04 4.12 6.62
C VAL A 90 1.99 2.88 7.53
N ASP A 91 1.98 3.10 8.83
CA ASP A 91 1.84 2.04 9.83
C ASP A 91 0.36 1.70 9.99
N ALA A 92 -0.05 0.56 9.46
CA ALA A 92 -1.44 0.13 9.48
C ALA A 92 -1.52 -1.40 9.38
N PRO A 93 -2.61 -2.00 9.88
CA PRO A 93 -2.88 -3.40 9.58
C PRO A 93 -3.11 -3.54 8.07
N LEU A 94 -2.48 -4.53 7.46
CA LEU A 94 -2.37 -4.60 6.00
C LEU A 94 -3.72 -4.62 5.30
N ILE A 95 -4.60 -5.54 5.68
CA ILE A 95 -5.88 -5.73 4.98
C ILE A 95 -6.84 -4.61 5.31
N GLU A 96 -7.08 -4.37 6.57
CA GLU A 96 -8.01 -3.32 7.04
C GLU A 96 -7.53 -1.94 6.61
N GLY A 97 -6.21 -1.70 6.70
CA GLY A 97 -5.61 -0.43 6.28
C GLY A 97 -5.74 -0.20 4.79
N ALA A 98 -5.53 -1.24 3.98
CA ALA A 98 -5.68 -1.14 2.52
C ALA A 98 -7.13 -0.82 2.12
N VAL A 99 -8.09 -1.48 2.76
CA VAL A 99 -9.53 -1.22 2.50
C VAL A 99 -9.90 0.20 2.91
N ALA A 100 -9.51 0.64 4.10
CA ALA A 100 -9.81 1.99 4.58
C ALA A 100 -9.19 3.05 3.67
N ALA A 101 -7.92 2.86 3.29
CA ALA A 101 -7.23 3.76 2.38
C ALA A 101 -7.92 3.82 1.01
N ALA A 102 -8.32 2.68 0.47
CA ALA A 102 -8.98 2.59 -0.82
C ALA A 102 -10.30 3.37 -0.84
N VAL A 103 -11.11 3.20 0.18
CA VAL A 103 -12.39 3.92 0.31
C VAL A 103 -12.15 5.43 0.40
N THR A 104 -11.20 5.87 1.22
CA THR A 104 -10.88 7.29 1.38
C THR A 104 -10.32 7.89 0.09
N ALA A 105 -9.43 7.17 -0.59
CA ALA A 105 -8.89 7.60 -1.88
C ALA A 105 -9.99 7.73 -2.94
N SER A 106 -10.96 6.81 -2.96
CA SER A 106 -12.07 6.82 -3.92
C SER A 106 -12.96 8.06 -3.73
N ALA A 107 -13.00 8.61 -2.54
CA ALA A 107 -13.72 9.86 -2.26
C ALA A 107 -12.96 11.11 -2.74
N GLY A 108 -11.77 10.95 -3.31
CA GLY A 108 -10.98 12.07 -3.83
C GLY A 108 -10.20 12.84 -2.79
N LEU A 109 -10.05 12.30 -1.58
CA LEU A 109 -9.31 12.94 -0.50
C LEU A 109 -7.79 12.85 -0.72
N GLY A 110 -7.04 13.79 -0.11
CA GLY A 110 -5.60 13.86 -0.27
C GLY A 110 -4.82 12.83 0.56
N ILE A 111 -3.51 12.81 0.36
CA ILE A 111 -2.62 11.81 0.97
C ILE A 111 -2.68 11.80 2.50
N GLU A 112 -2.83 12.96 3.13
CA GLU A 112 -2.94 13.05 4.60
C GLU A 112 -4.16 12.29 5.12
N ALA A 113 -5.32 12.49 4.49
CA ALA A 113 -6.55 11.82 4.88
C ALA A 113 -6.50 10.32 4.59
N VAL A 114 -5.92 9.93 3.45
CA VAL A 114 -5.78 8.52 3.07
C VAL A 114 -4.83 7.80 4.04
N ALA A 115 -3.69 8.40 4.36
CA ALA A 115 -2.76 7.85 5.34
C ALA A 115 -3.41 7.71 6.72
N SER A 116 -4.12 8.74 7.15
CA SER A 116 -4.79 8.76 8.46
C SER A 116 -5.86 7.66 8.56
N SER A 117 -6.65 7.48 7.51
CA SER A 117 -7.69 6.43 7.50
C SER A 117 -7.10 5.03 7.62
N ALA A 118 -5.97 4.79 6.96
CA ALA A 118 -5.25 3.52 7.08
C ALA A 118 -4.72 3.31 8.51
N GLU A 119 -4.10 4.32 9.09
CA GLU A 119 -3.55 4.26 10.46
C GLU A 119 -4.65 4.01 11.51
N GLU A 120 -5.79 4.65 11.35
CA GLU A 120 -6.93 4.48 12.26
C GLU A 120 -7.49 3.07 12.28
N ALA A 121 -7.22 2.26 11.26
CA ALA A 121 -7.64 0.87 11.23
C ALA A 121 -7.07 0.05 12.41
N TRP A 122 -5.96 0.47 13.02
CA TRP A 122 -5.44 -0.13 14.25
C TRP A 122 -6.44 -0.06 15.41
N ASN A 123 -7.30 0.93 15.41
CA ASN A 123 -8.26 1.17 16.49
C ASN A 123 -9.65 0.63 16.20
N ALA A 124 -9.86 0.02 15.05
CA ALA A 124 -11.15 -0.54 14.65
C ALA A 124 -11.28 -1.96 15.17
N ALA A 125 -11.89 -2.12 16.34
CA ALA A 125 -12.15 -3.42 16.93
C ALA A 125 -13.21 -4.17 16.11
N LYS A 126 -13.02 -5.49 15.95
CA LYS A 126 -13.98 -6.35 15.23
C LYS A 126 -15.01 -6.98 16.16
N LEU A 127 -14.68 -7.03 17.46
CA LEU A 127 -15.52 -7.64 18.48
C LEU A 127 -15.74 -6.68 19.64
#